data_529307a2bd2c561fd84a247044821cb9
#
_entry.id   529307a2bd2c561fd84a247044821cb9
#
_cell.length_a   1.000
_cell.length_b   1.000
_cell.length_c   1.000
_cell.angle_alpha   90.00
_cell.angle_beta   90.00
_cell.angle_gamma   90.00
#
_symmetry.space_group_name_H-M   'P 1'
#
loop_
_entity.id
_entity.type
_entity.pdbx_description
1 polymer ?
#
loop_
_entity_poly.entity_id
_entity_poly.type
_entity_poly.pdbx_seq_one_letter_code
_entity_poly.pdbx_strand_id
1 'polypeptide(L)'
;GWIKRATEDYNVLLIDQRGTVLSSPICSDSIKNMEDNYLAEYLSFFRADNIIRDAEYIRENIFSVNKWSVLGQSFGGFCAMNYLSFFPEHLDKVFITGGVPPLNAHPDEIYRATYKRVLKKNKLFYKIFPQAKVNAKKIADFISDVGLL
;
A
#
# COMPACT_ATOMS: atom_id res chain seq x y z
N GLY A 1 -19.80 -1.34 5.79
CA GLY A 1 -18.35 -1.56 5.76
C GLY A 1 -17.77 -1.53 7.18
N TRP A 2 -16.50 -1.83 7.34
CA TRP A 2 -15.83 -1.93 8.65
C TRP A 2 -15.84 -0.62 9.47
N ILE A 3 -15.77 0.55 8.79
CA ILE A 3 -15.80 1.86 9.46
C ILE A 3 -17.07 2.00 10.31
N LYS A 4 -18.24 1.67 9.74
CA LYS A 4 -19.51 1.74 10.50
C LYS A 4 -19.45 0.90 11.76
N ARG A 5 -18.88 -0.31 11.70
CA ARG A 5 -18.72 -1.18 12.87
C ARG A 5 -17.71 -0.62 13.87
N ALA A 6 -16.59 -0.10 13.37
CA ALA A 6 -15.56 0.47 14.23
C ALA A 6 -16.06 1.70 15.01
N THR A 7 -16.85 2.57 14.38
CA THR A 7 -17.38 3.79 15.03
C THR A 7 -18.45 3.52 16.10
N GLU A 8 -18.93 2.28 16.22
CA GLU A 8 -19.80 1.88 17.34
C GLU A 8 -19.04 1.79 18.66
N ASP A 9 -17.75 1.41 18.61
CA ASP A 9 -16.91 1.15 19.79
C ASP A 9 -15.69 2.10 19.92
N TYR A 10 -15.31 2.81 18.85
CA TYR A 10 -14.10 3.61 18.78
C TYR A 10 -14.33 4.99 18.16
N ASN A 11 -13.57 5.96 18.60
CA ASN A 11 -13.32 7.18 17.81
C ASN A 11 -12.32 6.83 16.72
N VAL A 12 -12.75 6.94 15.44
CA VAL A 12 -11.94 6.51 14.30
C VAL A 12 -11.27 7.71 13.65
N LEU A 13 -9.95 7.69 13.58
CA LEU A 13 -9.14 8.63 12.82
C LEU A 13 -8.71 7.98 11.51
N LEU A 14 -8.97 8.66 10.41
CA LEU A 14 -8.45 8.29 9.08
C LEU A 14 -7.34 9.27 8.73
N ILE A 15 -6.16 8.75 8.43
CA ILE A 15 -4.98 9.56 8.11
C ILE A 15 -4.71 9.46 6.60
N ASP A 16 -4.75 10.59 5.90
CA ASP A 16 -4.15 10.69 4.59
C ASP A 16 -2.63 10.75 4.76
N GLN A 17 -1.96 9.67 4.42
CA GLN A 17 -0.50 9.61 4.56
C GLN A 17 0.19 10.65 3.69
N ARG A 18 1.39 11.06 4.08
CA ARG A 18 2.26 11.91 3.24
C ARG A 18 2.35 11.34 1.82
N GLY A 19 2.36 12.18 0.82
CA GLY A 19 2.36 11.80 -0.60
C GLY A 19 0.99 11.55 -1.21
N THR A 20 -0.10 11.63 -0.44
CA THR A 20 -1.46 11.32 -0.93
C THR A 20 -2.49 12.40 -0.61
N VAL A 21 -3.53 12.40 -1.37
CA VAL A 21 -4.83 13.11 -1.25
C VAL A 21 -4.73 14.54 -0.65
N LEU A 22 -5.18 14.72 0.59
CA LEU A 22 -5.23 16.03 1.27
C LEU A 22 -3.93 16.34 2.04
N SER A 23 -3.02 15.38 2.16
CA SER A 23 -1.67 15.60 2.69
C SER A 23 -0.77 16.19 1.59
N SER A 24 0.50 15.94 1.54
CA SER A 24 1.43 16.47 0.52
C SER A 24 1.44 15.60 -0.74
N PRO A 25 0.46 15.69 -1.66
CA PRO A 25 0.36 14.75 -2.78
C PRO A 25 1.56 14.85 -3.71
N ILE A 26 2.08 13.69 -4.12
CA ILE A 26 3.10 13.57 -5.15
C ILE A 26 2.41 13.28 -6.47
N CYS A 27 2.70 14.06 -7.49
CA CYS A 27 2.28 13.81 -8.86
C CYS A 27 3.48 13.89 -9.81
N SER A 28 3.33 13.34 -11.01
CA SER A 28 4.40 13.36 -12.01
C SER A 28 4.94 14.76 -12.27
N ASP A 29 4.07 15.77 -12.28
CA ASP A 29 4.47 17.16 -12.52
C ASP A 29 5.32 17.73 -11.38
N SER A 30 5.12 17.29 -10.14
CA SER A 30 5.90 17.79 -9.01
C SER A 30 7.33 17.25 -8.96
N ILE A 31 7.62 16.14 -9.64
CA ILE A 31 8.90 15.44 -9.57
C ILE A 31 9.65 15.36 -10.90
N LYS A 32 9.01 15.67 -12.04
CA LYS A 32 9.55 15.45 -13.40
C LYS A 32 10.87 16.17 -13.70
N ASN A 33 11.16 17.26 -12.99
CA ASN A 33 12.36 18.07 -13.19
C ASN A 33 13.38 17.91 -12.06
N MET A 34 13.20 16.93 -11.16
CA MET A 34 14.15 16.65 -10.08
C MET A 34 15.32 15.83 -10.62
N GLU A 35 16.52 16.19 -10.18
CA GLU A 35 17.71 15.38 -10.40
C GLU A 35 17.59 14.03 -9.70
N ASP A 36 18.10 12.95 -10.31
CA ASP A 36 17.89 11.57 -9.86
C ASP A 36 18.26 11.34 -8.38
N ASN A 37 19.40 11.87 -7.94
CA ASN A 37 19.83 11.70 -6.54
C ASN A 37 18.88 12.43 -5.57
N TYR A 38 18.47 13.64 -5.92
CA TYR A 38 17.53 14.41 -5.11
C TYR A 38 16.14 13.76 -5.11
N LEU A 39 15.70 13.25 -6.26
CA LEU A 39 14.44 12.51 -6.38
C LEU A 39 14.45 11.25 -5.49
N ALA A 40 15.53 10.48 -5.51
CA ALA A 40 15.66 9.29 -4.68
C ALA A 40 15.60 9.63 -3.18
N GLU A 41 16.29 10.69 -2.75
CA GLU A 41 16.22 11.18 -1.37
C GLU A 41 14.81 11.66 -1.03
N TYR A 42 14.21 12.49 -1.87
CA TYR A 42 12.85 13.00 -1.67
C TYR A 42 11.82 11.87 -1.54
N LEU A 43 11.87 10.88 -2.42
CA LEU A 43 10.95 9.75 -2.37
C LEU A 43 11.15 8.87 -1.12
N SER A 44 12.35 8.86 -0.55
CA SER A 44 12.62 8.12 0.69
C SER A 44 11.80 8.62 1.88
N PHE A 45 11.40 9.89 1.89
CA PHE A 45 10.53 10.46 2.93
C PHE A 45 9.12 9.90 2.94
N PHE A 46 8.67 9.25 1.87
CA PHE A 46 7.31 8.72 1.74
C PHE A 46 7.21 7.21 2.04
N ARG A 47 8.24 6.65 2.67
CA ARG A 47 8.29 5.25 3.08
C ARG A 47 7.52 5.01 4.37
N ALA A 48 7.23 3.74 4.64
CA ALA A 48 6.42 3.30 5.78
C ALA A 48 6.94 3.82 7.14
N ASP A 49 8.26 3.84 7.33
CA ASP A 49 8.89 4.32 8.55
C ASP A 49 8.61 5.81 8.85
N ASN A 50 8.51 6.64 7.83
CA ASN A 50 8.16 8.04 7.99
C ASN A 50 6.65 8.25 8.17
N ILE A 51 5.83 7.44 7.48
CA ILE A 51 4.37 7.47 7.67
C ILE A 51 3.99 7.15 9.11
N ILE A 52 4.63 6.15 9.73
CA ILE A 52 4.34 5.81 11.13
C ILE A 52 4.87 6.86 12.11
N ARG A 53 5.95 7.57 11.78
CA ARG A 53 6.44 8.71 12.58
C ARG A 53 5.44 9.86 12.56
N ASP A 54 4.77 10.12 11.42
CA ASP A 54 3.68 11.09 11.36
C ASP A 54 2.50 10.65 12.24
N ALA A 55 2.12 9.37 12.16
CA ALA A 55 1.05 8.83 13.00
C ALA A 55 1.39 8.96 14.49
N GLU A 56 2.63 8.67 14.87
CA GLU A 56 3.11 8.82 16.23
C GLU A 56 3.09 10.29 16.70
N TYR A 57 3.54 11.21 15.85
CA TYR A 57 3.45 12.64 16.13
C TYR A 57 2.00 13.09 16.36
N ILE A 58 1.07 12.61 15.53
CA ILE A 58 -0.37 12.91 15.65
C ILE A 58 -0.91 12.37 16.97
N ARG A 59 -0.58 11.11 17.32
CA ARG A 59 -0.98 10.49 18.60
C ARG A 59 -0.56 11.34 19.79
N GLU A 60 0.71 11.70 19.81
CA GLU A 60 1.33 12.38 20.95
C GLU A 60 0.94 13.86 21.04
N ASN A 61 1.08 14.60 19.94
CA ASN A 61 1.04 16.06 19.96
C ASN A 61 -0.33 16.64 19.64
N ILE A 62 -1.18 15.89 18.92
CA ILE A 62 -2.51 16.37 18.52
C ILE A 62 -3.59 15.78 19.42
N PHE A 63 -3.55 14.46 19.63
CA PHE A 63 -4.56 13.78 20.44
C PHE A 63 -4.13 13.60 21.90
N SER A 64 -2.84 13.69 22.20
CA SER A 64 -2.27 13.54 23.54
C SER A 64 -2.72 12.26 24.25
N VAL A 65 -2.81 11.14 23.51
CA VAL A 65 -3.22 9.85 24.06
C VAL A 65 -2.00 8.95 24.25
N ASN A 66 -1.95 8.22 25.37
CA ASN A 66 -0.83 7.32 25.68
C ASN A 66 -0.73 6.18 24.66
N LYS A 67 -1.86 5.58 24.32
CA LYS A 67 -1.95 4.45 23.39
C LYS A 67 -3.15 4.62 22.50
N TRP A 68 -3.07 4.05 21.32
CA TRP A 68 -4.21 3.85 20.45
C TRP A 68 -4.17 2.49 19.74
N SER A 69 -5.28 2.08 19.15
CA SER A 69 -5.36 0.90 18.32
C SER A 69 -5.19 1.28 16.86
N VAL A 70 -4.51 0.45 16.09
CA VAL A 70 -4.31 0.69 14.65
C VAL A 70 -4.87 -0.45 13.82
N LEU A 71 -5.44 -0.10 12.66
CA LEU A 71 -5.87 -1.04 11.64
C LEU A 71 -5.20 -0.70 10.33
N GLY A 72 -4.45 -1.63 9.79
CA GLY A 72 -3.78 -1.50 8.51
C GLY A 72 -4.23 -2.54 7.49
N GLN A 73 -4.57 -2.08 6.28
CA GLN A 73 -4.92 -2.94 5.16
C GLN A 73 -3.88 -2.80 4.05
N SER A 74 -3.45 -3.93 3.46
CA SER A 74 -2.47 -3.95 2.36
C SER A 74 -1.18 -3.20 2.75
N PHE A 75 -0.79 -2.13 2.07
CA PHE A 75 0.35 -1.30 2.47
C PHE A 75 0.20 -0.70 3.87
N GLY A 76 -1.04 -0.36 4.28
CA GLY A 76 -1.33 0.03 5.67
C GLY A 76 -1.02 -1.08 6.68
N GLY A 77 -1.18 -2.36 6.31
CA GLY A 77 -0.77 -3.50 7.13
C GLY A 77 0.76 -3.56 7.29
N PHE A 78 1.51 -3.27 6.24
CA PHE A 78 2.96 -3.12 6.32
C PHE A 78 3.38 -1.94 7.21
N CYS A 79 2.69 -0.79 7.10
CA CYS A 79 2.90 0.33 8.00
C CYS A 79 2.58 -0.03 9.46
N ALA A 80 1.49 -0.76 9.72
CA ALA A 80 1.13 -1.20 11.07
C ALA A 80 2.18 -2.14 11.68
N MET A 81 2.82 -3.01 10.88
CA MET A 81 3.95 -3.82 11.33
C MET A 81 5.18 -2.98 11.67
N ASN A 82 5.49 -1.97 10.85
CA ASN A 82 6.55 -1.01 11.16
C ASN A 82 6.22 -0.27 12.46
N TYR A 83 4.98 0.16 12.65
CA TYR A 83 4.57 0.84 13.88
C TYR A 83 4.78 -0.05 15.10
N LEU A 84 4.35 -1.30 15.04
CA LEU A 84 4.56 -2.28 16.10
C LEU A 84 6.06 -2.53 16.38
N SER A 85 6.90 -2.40 15.37
CA SER A 85 8.36 -2.61 15.52
C SER A 85 9.08 -1.41 16.14
N PHE A 86 8.62 -0.17 15.86
CA PHE A 86 9.29 1.04 16.32
C PHE A 86 8.69 1.63 17.60
N PHE A 87 7.38 1.47 17.82
CA PHE A 87 6.65 2.10 18.93
C PHE A 87 5.64 1.12 19.57
N PRO A 88 6.05 -0.10 19.95
CA PRO A 88 5.13 -1.11 20.50
C PRO A 88 4.43 -0.65 21.78
N GLU A 89 5.10 0.19 22.58
CA GLU A 89 4.58 0.71 23.86
C GLU A 89 3.41 1.69 23.69
N HIS A 90 3.26 2.28 22.50
CA HIS A 90 2.20 3.24 22.19
C HIS A 90 0.98 2.62 21.49
N LEU A 91 1.00 1.29 21.33
CA LEU A 91 -0.08 0.54 20.72
C LEU A 91 -0.86 -0.29 21.75
N ASP A 92 -2.20 -0.24 21.66
CA ASP A 92 -3.10 -1.10 22.43
C ASP A 92 -3.43 -2.38 21.64
N LYS A 93 -3.97 -2.22 20.43
CA LYS A 93 -4.29 -3.33 19.51
C LYS A 93 -3.81 -3.02 18.11
N VAL A 94 -3.33 -4.05 17.42
CA VAL A 94 -2.88 -3.93 16.02
C VAL A 94 -3.65 -4.93 15.17
N PHE A 95 -4.43 -4.41 14.22
CA PHE A 95 -5.21 -5.20 13.28
C PHE A 95 -4.57 -5.10 11.90
N ILE A 96 -4.18 -6.23 11.32
CA ILE A 96 -3.53 -6.31 10.03
C ILE A 96 -4.38 -7.16 9.08
N THR A 97 -4.81 -6.56 7.98
CA THR A 97 -5.56 -7.23 6.92
C THR A 97 -4.75 -7.26 5.62
N GLY A 98 -3.85 -8.22 5.50
CA GLY A 98 -2.87 -8.31 4.42
C GLY A 98 -1.68 -7.36 4.62
N GLY A 99 -0.76 -7.35 3.66
CA GLY A 99 0.42 -6.46 3.73
C GLY A 99 1.58 -6.99 4.59
N VAL A 100 1.60 -8.30 4.84
CA VAL A 100 2.71 -8.97 5.53
C VAL A 100 3.61 -9.65 4.49
N PRO A 101 4.65 -8.96 3.98
CA PRO A 101 5.59 -9.54 3.04
C PRO A 101 6.57 -10.48 3.77
N PRO A 102 7.15 -11.46 3.08
CA PRO A 102 8.29 -12.20 3.61
C PRO A 102 9.49 -11.25 3.76
N LEU A 103 9.99 -11.08 4.99
CA LEU A 103 11.04 -10.11 5.31
C LEU A 103 12.39 -10.43 4.65
N ASN A 104 12.64 -11.71 4.36
CA ASN A 104 13.93 -12.21 3.84
C ASN A 104 13.89 -12.51 2.34
N ALA A 105 12.87 -12.07 1.61
CA ALA A 105 12.74 -12.31 0.18
C ALA A 105 12.86 -11.00 -0.61
N HIS A 106 13.66 -11.05 -1.69
CA HIS A 106 13.71 -9.94 -2.63
C HIS A 106 12.35 -9.79 -3.35
N PRO A 107 11.87 -8.56 -3.66
CA PRO A 107 10.62 -8.32 -4.35
C PRO A 107 10.42 -9.19 -5.60
N ASP A 108 11.47 -9.40 -6.39
CA ASP A 108 11.43 -10.23 -7.61
C ASP A 108 11.03 -11.69 -7.32
N GLU A 109 11.42 -12.25 -6.19
CA GLU A 109 11.04 -13.61 -5.81
C GLU A 109 9.55 -13.71 -5.54
N ILE A 110 9.00 -12.69 -4.88
CA ILE A 110 7.58 -12.58 -4.57
C ILE A 110 6.78 -12.45 -5.87
N TYR A 111 7.23 -11.58 -6.78
CA TYR A 111 6.59 -11.39 -8.08
C TYR A 111 6.66 -12.66 -8.94
N ARG A 112 7.80 -13.36 -8.98
CA ARG A 112 7.92 -14.65 -9.69
C ARG A 112 6.94 -15.70 -9.15
N ALA A 113 6.81 -15.82 -7.83
CA ALA A 113 5.87 -16.75 -7.21
C ALA A 113 4.41 -16.38 -7.51
N THR A 114 4.09 -15.09 -7.47
CA THR A 114 2.77 -14.56 -7.80
C THR A 114 2.45 -14.78 -9.28
N TYR A 115 3.38 -14.48 -10.18
CA TYR A 115 3.21 -14.64 -11.62
C TYR A 115 2.91 -16.08 -12.03
N LYS A 116 3.62 -17.06 -11.44
CA LYS A 116 3.31 -18.48 -11.65
C LYS A 116 1.86 -18.83 -11.29
N ARG A 117 1.34 -18.27 -10.19
CA ARG A 117 -0.05 -18.47 -9.75
C ARG A 117 -1.05 -17.79 -10.70
N VAL A 118 -0.73 -16.59 -11.16
CA VAL A 118 -1.54 -15.86 -12.15
C VAL A 118 -1.66 -16.68 -13.44
N LEU A 119 -0.56 -17.17 -13.99
CA LEU A 119 -0.57 -18.01 -15.20
C LEU A 119 -1.43 -19.27 -15.01
N LYS A 120 -1.32 -19.93 -13.85
CA LYS A 120 -2.15 -21.11 -13.53
C LYS A 120 -3.64 -20.74 -13.46
N LYS A 121 -3.99 -19.65 -12.81
CA LYS A 121 -5.38 -19.16 -12.72
C LYS A 121 -5.94 -18.73 -14.08
N ASN A 122 -5.15 -18.03 -14.89
CA ASN A 122 -5.55 -17.64 -16.24
C ASN A 122 -5.82 -18.86 -17.11
N LYS A 123 -4.97 -19.89 -17.01
CA LYS A 123 -5.19 -21.15 -17.75
C LYS A 123 -6.52 -21.81 -17.36
N LEU A 124 -6.88 -21.83 -16.08
CA LEU A 124 -8.15 -22.36 -15.60
C LEU A 124 -9.32 -21.49 -16.06
N PHE A 125 -9.20 -20.17 -15.93
CA PHE A 125 -10.22 -19.22 -16.36
C PHE A 125 -10.54 -19.32 -17.84
N TYR A 126 -9.51 -19.34 -18.70
CA TYR A 126 -9.69 -19.46 -20.15
C TYR A 126 -10.19 -20.84 -20.59
N LYS A 127 -10.05 -21.88 -19.76
CA LYS A 127 -10.68 -23.17 -20.01
C LYS A 127 -12.20 -23.09 -19.84
N ILE A 128 -12.67 -22.29 -18.87
CA ILE A 128 -14.10 -22.08 -18.60
C ILE A 128 -14.68 -21.03 -19.56
N PHE A 129 -13.90 -19.98 -19.87
CA PHE A 129 -14.32 -18.86 -20.71
C PHE A 129 -13.37 -18.65 -21.90
N PRO A 130 -13.44 -19.51 -22.95
CA PRO A 130 -12.49 -19.45 -24.08
C PRO A 130 -12.51 -18.10 -24.81
N GLN A 131 -13.70 -17.48 -24.94
CA GLN A 131 -13.85 -16.18 -25.59
C GLN A 131 -13.11 -15.06 -24.87
N ALA A 132 -12.97 -15.13 -23.56
CA ALA A 132 -12.22 -14.14 -22.79
C ALA A 132 -10.74 -14.10 -23.18
N LYS A 133 -10.15 -15.24 -23.57
CA LYS A 133 -8.77 -15.28 -24.07
C LYS A 133 -8.61 -14.51 -25.39
N VAL A 134 -9.58 -14.67 -26.29
CA VAL A 134 -9.59 -13.95 -27.59
C VAL A 134 -9.72 -12.45 -27.34
N ASN A 135 -10.64 -12.06 -26.46
CA ASN A 135 -10.87 -10.65 -26.14
C ASN A 135 -9.64 -10.02 -25.45
N ALA A 136 -9.01 -10.72 -24.51
CA ALA A 136 -7.79 -10.26 -23.86
C ALA A 136 -6.65 -10.04 -24.87
N LYS A 137 -6.50 -10.94 -25.85
CA LYS A 137 -5.50 -10.77 -26.90
C LYS A 137 -5.80 -9.54 -27.77
N LYS A 138 -7.04 -9.33 -28.19
CA LYS A 138 -7.43 -8.15 -28.99
C LYS A 138 -7.14 -6.84 -28.24
N ILE A 139 -7.38 -6.80 -26.92
CA ILE A 139 -7.07 -5.63 -26.10
C ILE A 139 -5.56 -5.40 -26.02
N ALA A 140 -4.78 -6.46 -25.81
CA ALA A 140 -3.32 -6.35 -25.75
C ALA A 140 -2.73 -5.87 -27.08
N ASP A 141 -3.19 -6.44 -28.20
CA ASP A 141 -2.78 -6.03 -29.55
C ASP A 141 -3.11 -4.54 -29.78
N PHE A 142 -4.33 -4.10 -29.43
CA PHE A 142 -4.75 -2.69 -29.55
C PHE A 142 -3.87 -1.74 -28.71
N ILE A 143 -3.59 -2.10 -27.45
CA ILE A 143 -2.75 -1.27 -26.55
C ILE A 143 -1.32 -1.15 -27.09
N SER A 144 -0.78 -2.23 -27.67
CA SER A 144 0.53 -2.22 -28.32
C SER A 144 0.55 -1.32 -29.55
N ASP A 145 -0.49 -1.40 -30.39
CA ASP A 145 -0.60 -0.63 -31.64
C ASP A 145 -0.71 0.89 -31.39
N VAL A 146 -1.34 1.29 -30.26
CA VAL A 146 -1.44 2.72 -29.90
C VAL A 146 -0.28 3.22 -29.04
N GLY A 147 0.75 2.39 -28.81
CA GLY A 147 1.97 2.79 -28.09
C GLY A 147 1.77 3.07 -26.60
N LEU A 148 0.82 2.38 -25.95
CA LEU A 148 0.56 2.47 -24.52
C LEU A 148 1.26 1.36 -23.70
N LEU A 149 2.13 0.58 -24.33
CA LEU A 149 3.04 -0.39 -23.71
C LEU A 149 4.47 -0.02 -23.96
#